data_ca53ab2c910a7daeb9f62bac57182f4c
#
_entry.id   ca53ab2c910a7daeb9f62bac57182f4c
#
_cell.length_a   1.000
_cell.length_b   1.000
_cell.length_c   1.000
_cell.angle_alpha   90.00
_cell.angle_beta   90.00
_cell.angle_gamma   90.00
#
_symmetry.space_group_name_H-M   'P 1'
#
loop_
_entity.id
_entity.type
_entity.pdbx_description
1 polymer ?
#
loop_
_entity_poly.entity_id
_entity_poly.type
_entity_poly.pdbx_seq_one_letter_code
_entity_poly.pdbx_strand_id
1 'polypeptide(L)'
;MFPGDEQAFVCPPHAAKVGGLRLKFSQCFNLWRSVPPGRRVKTVRKVREAVRRSLASESPRCFDVGEFRNWEQFEIKYRQLAEELGHSGKIPAPGEVDFLHEMVALDDVRYPGGIGSRDYFFLTCLVSILAPHRVIEIGTLTGFSTAIIAAAIYRQHGERNQVTVDTIDSHTVCSIDQTRPIGFEIPDRIPDLVSTVRVYAGCESDLVREIAAAGEYGLAFIDADHRHPWPLLDVLRLAPYLQSRAWIVLHDIQLGTYGKSERDAGHEPEAGTPYGAEWLFERWPFRKIRSFHIGAIELPARGDVLISFALDLMEQPFEVTGETARRTRAALYRSFADLVVS
;
A
#
# COMPACT_ATOMS: atom_id res chain seq x y z
N MET A 1 34.61 25.40 0.37
CA MET A 1 34.39 26.25 1.55
C MET A 1 33.05 26.94 1.34
N PHE A 2 31.95 26.33 1.79
CA PHE A 2 30.61 26.92 1.80
C PHE A 2 30.13 26.93 3.25
N PRO A 3 29.58 28.04 3.75
CA PRO A 3 29.14 28.15 5.12
C PRO A 3 27.78 27.49 5.33
N GLY A 4 27.63 26.86 6.50
CA GLY A 4 26.39 26.25 6.94
C GLY A 4 25.39 27.31 7.43
N ASP A 5 24.12 26.97 7.25
CA ASP A 5 23.02 27.58 8.03
C ASP A 5 22.18 26.40 8.57
N GLU A 6 22.41 26.13 9.87
CA GLU A 6 21.51 25.34 10.69
C GLU A 6 20.26 26.20 11.00
N GLN A 7 19.14 25.91 10.34
CA GLN A 7 17.84 26.39 10.79
C GLN A 7 17.10 25.26 11.50
N ALA A 8 17.06 25.36 12.81
CA ALA A 8 16.23 24.56 13.69
C ALA A 8 14.74 24.82 13.39
N PHE A 9 14.03 23.81 12.90
CA PHE A 9 12.58 23.85 12.77
C PHE A 9 11.94 23.66 14.15
N VAL A 10 11.37 24.74 14.68
CA VAL A 10 10.48 24.74 15.85
C VAL A 10 9.07 24.44 15.35
N CYS A 11 8.49 23.34 15.79
CA CYS A 11 7.09 22.99 15.55
C CYS A 11 6.15 23.94 16.31
N PRO A 12 5.14 24.57 15.68
CA PRO A 12 4.10 25.29 16.40
C PRO A 12 3.00 24.32 16.91
N PRO A 13 2.43 24.58 18.09
CA PRO A 13 1.37 23.75 18.65
C PRO A 13 0.00 24.15 18.08
N HIS A 14 -0.56 23.39 17.18
CA HIS A 14 -1.97 23.49 16.84
C HIS A 14 -2.76 22.29 17.39
N ALA A 15 -3.34 22.49 18.58
CA ALA A 15 -4.35 21.62 19.13
C ALA A 15 -5.71 21.94 18.48
N ALA A 16 -6.13 21.14 17.51
CA ALA A 16 -7.51 21.14 17.04
C ALA A 16 -8.37 20.28 17.99
N LYS A 17 -9.35 20.88 18.62
CA LYS A 17 -10.36 20.19 19.44
C LYS A 17 -11.26 19.36 18.55
N VAL A 18 -11.16 18.02 18.64
CA VAL A 18 -12.15 17.08 18.13
C VAL A 18 -12.64 16.22 19.29
N GLY A 19 -13.99 16.14 19.40
CA GLY A 19 -14.69 15.79 20.62
C GLY A 19 -14.47 14.38 21.22
N GLY A 20 -14.66 14.34 22.52
CA GLY A 20 -15.12 13.26 23.44
C GLY A 20 -14.54 11.85 23.36
N LEU A 21 -14.26 11.29 22.19
CA LEU A 21 -13.79 9.91 22.00
C LEU A 21 -12.26 9.80 22.08
N ARG A 22 -11.50 10.83 21.71
CA ARG A 22 -10.02 10.85 21.81
C ARG A 22 -9.51 10.62 23.25
N LEU A 23 -10.20 11.19 24.24
CA LEU A 23 -9.82 11.00 25.65
C LEU A 23 -9.97 9.54 26.12
N LYS A 24 -10.99 8.83 25.66
CA LYS A 24 -11.22 7.42 26.05
C LYS A 24 -10.19 6.47 25.45
N PHE A 25 -9.68 6.75 24.24
CA PHE A 25 -8.74 5.86 23.54
C PHE A 25 -7.31 6.01 24.03
N SER A 26 -6.84 7.25 24.23
CA SER A 26 -5.54 7.53 24.86
C SER A 26 -5.49 7.01 26.31
N GLN A 27 -6.61 7.04 27.03
CA GLN A 27 -6.74 6.42 28.34
C GLN A 27 -6.68 4.90 28.25
N CYS A 28 -7.29 4.27 27.23
CA CYS A 28 -7.20 2.83 27.00
C CYS A 28 -5.77 2.40 26.64
N PHE A 29 -5.03 3.21 25.87
CA PHE A 29 -3.65 2.92 25.50
C PHE A 29 -2.67 3.09 26.69
N ASN A 30 -2.84 4.13 27.49
CA ASN A 30 -2.07 4.31 28.72
C ASN A 30 -2.39 3.24 29.76
N LEU A 31 -3.66 2.83 29.85
CA LEU A 31 -4.07 1.64 30.61
C LEU A 31 -3.43 0.36 30.04
N TRP A 32 -3.36 0.21 28.72
CA TRP A 32 -2.73 -0.95 28.09
C TRP A 32 -1.22 -1.03 28.39
N ARG A 33 -0.50 0.11 28.38
CA ARG A 33 0.92 0.16 28.80
C ARG A 33 1.11 -0.22 30.30
N SER A 34 0.16 0.15 31.14
CA SER A 34 0.20 -0.12 32.58
C SER A 34 -0.35 -1.52 32.96
N VAL A 35 -1.03 -2.21 32.03
CA VAL A 35 -1.62 -3.55 32.30
C VAL A 35 -0.54 -4.63 32.17
N PRO A 36 -0.35 -5.49 33.20
CA PRO A 36 0.53 -6.65 33.11
C PRO A 36 0.20 -7.54 31.90
N PRO A 37 1.18 -8.20 31.27
CA PRO A 37 1.00 -8.98 30.04
C PRO A 37 -0.19 -9.94 30.07
N GLY A 38 -0.44 -10.63 31.18
CA GLY A 38 -1.56 -11.58 31.33
C GLY A 38 -2.96 -10.94 31.40
N ARG A 39 -3.08 -9.64 31.61
CA ARG A 39 -4.37 -8.92 31.62
C ARG A 39 -4.64 -8.16 30.32
N ARG A 40 -3.63 -7.99 29.45
CA ARG A 40 -3.74 -7.29 28.16
C ARG A 40 -4.78 -7.95 27.26
N VAL A 41 -4.86 -9.27 27.25
CA VAL A 41 -5.82 -10.06 26.47
C VAL A 41 -7.27 -9.67 26.75
N LYS A 42 -7.64 -9.43 28.02
CA LYS A 42 -9.03 -9.06 28.38
C LYS A 42 -9.40 -7.65 27.91
N THR A 43 -8.45 -6.71 27.89
CA THR A 43 -8.68 -5.32 27.45
C THR A 43 -8.79 -5.26 25.93
N VAL A 44 -7.92 -5.95 25.21
CA VAL A 44 -7.98 -6.11 23.74
C VAL A 44 -9.31 -6.74 23.34
N ARG A 45 -9.75 -7.78 24.03
CA ARG A 45 -11.04 -8.43 23.76
C ARG A 45 -12.24 -7.47 23.90
N LYS A 46 -12.27 -6.59 24.90
CA LYS A 46 -13.35 -5.61 25.08
C LYS A 46 -13.34 -4.53 23.97
N VAL A 47 -12.17 -4.08 23.55
CA VAL A 47 -12.03 -3.17 22.42
C VAL A 47 -12.49 -3.86 21.13
N ARG A 48 -12.08 -5.10 20.90
CA ARG A 48 -12.56 -5.94 19.78
C ARG A 48 -14.08 -6.04 19.71
N GLU A 49 -14.71 -6.36 20.84
CA GLU A 49 -16.18 -6.51 20.92
C GLU A 49 -16.90 -5.19 20.64
N ALA A 50 -16.35 -4.06 21.08
CA ALA A 50 -16.91 -2.75 20.83
C ALA A 50 -16.82 -2.37 19.34
N VAL A 51 -15.69 -2.67 18.70
CA VAL A 51 -15.47 -2.38 17.27
C VAL A 51 -16.24 -3.36 16.39
N ARG A 52 -16.26 -4.66 16.70
CA ARG A 52 -17.11 -5.60 15.97
C ARG A 52 -18.59 -5.18 15.98
N ARG A 53 -19.08 -4.64 17.09
CA ARG A 53 -20.44 -4.08 17.17
C ARG A 53 -20.62 -2.83 16.30
N SER A 54 -19.59 -2.00 16.22
CA SER A 54 -19.59 -0.80 15.35
C SER A 54 -19.49 -1.14 13.86
N LEU A 55 -18.77 -2.22 13.52
CA LEU A 55 -18.59 -2.71 12.15
C LEU A 55 -19.73 -3.63 11.68
N ALA A 56 -20.53 -4.18 12.58
CA ALA A 56 -21.62 -5.12 12.25
C ALA A 56 -22.74 -4.49 11.40
N SER A 57 -22.73 -3.16 11.22
CA SER A 57 -23.67 -2.44 10.35
C SER A 57 -23.26 -2.38 8.88
N GLU A 58 -21.98 -2.65 8.56
CA GLU A 58 -21.49 -2.62 7.18
C GLU A 58 -20.81 -3.95 6.86
N SER A 59 -21.45 -4.79 6.07
CA SER A 59 -20.80 -5.96 5.49
C SER A 59 -19.65 -5.49 4.60
N PRO A 60 -18.43 -6.06 4.75
CA PRO A 60 -17.31 -5.70 3.89
C PRO A 60 -17.71 -5.99 2.43
N ARG A 61 -17.74 -4.94 1.61
CA ARG A 61 -18.03 -5.08 0.18
C ARG A 61 -16.72 -5.30 -0.54
N CYS A 62 -16.53 -6.50 -1.06
CA CYS A 62 -15.49 -6.79 -2.04
C CYS A 62 -16.11 -6.74 -3.43
N PHE A 63 -15.67 -5.78 -4.24
CA PHE A 63 -16.01 -5.74 -5.64
C PHE A 63 -14.92 -6.50 -6.41
N ASP A 64 -15.31 -7.57 -7.10
CA ASP A 64 -14.41 -8.34 -7.95
C ASP A 64 -14.63 -7.90 -9.40
N VAL A 65 -13.66 -7.16 -9.95
CA VAL A 65 -13.71 -6.72 -11.35
C VAL A 65 -13.35 -7.84 -12.29
N GLY A 66 -12.86 -8.95 -11.76
CA GLY A 66 -12.32 -10.07 -12.51
C GLY A 66 -11.00 -9.77 -13.21
N GLU A 67 -10.40 -10.78 -13.76
CA GLU A 67 -9.12 -10.71 -14.44
C GLU A 67 -9.19 -9.91 -15.76
N PHE A 68 -8.21 -9.05 -16.01
CA PHE A 68 -8.03 -8.42 -17.31
C PHE A 68 -7.32 -9.40 -18.25
N ARG A 69 -8.06 -10.07 -19.12
CA ARG A 69 -7.51 -11.12 -19.98
C ARG A 69 -6.98 -10.61 -21.32
N ASN A 70 -7.53 -9.49 -21.79
CA ASN A 70 -7.16 -8.88 -23.06
C ASN A 70 -7.52 -7.40 -23.08
N TRP A 71 -7.05 -6.71 -24.10
CA TRP A 71 -7.27 -5.28 -24.34
C TRP A 71 -8.73 -4.90 -24.55
N GLU A 72 -9.53 -5.77 -25.17
CA GLU A 72 -10.94 -5.50 -25.44
C GLU A 72 -11.76 -5.34 -24.16
N GLN A 73 -11.30 -5.98 -23.08
CA GLN A 73 -11.94 -5.88 -21.78
C GLN A 73 -11.51 -4.63 -21.00
N PHE A 74 -10.41 -3.97 -21.38
CA PHE A 74 -9.85 -2.86 -20.61
C PHE A 74 -10.86 -1.74 -20.41
N GLU A 75 -11.47 -1.23 -21.48
CA GLU A 75 -12.42 -0.12 -21.38
C GLU A 75 -13.68 -0.51 -20.60
N ILE A 76 -14.18 -1.71 -20.79
CA ILE A 76 -15.36 -2.23 -20.07
C ILE A 76 -15.07 -2.25 -18.56
N LYS A 77 -13.95 -2.83 -18.18
CA LYS A 77 -13.54 -2.95 -16.78
C LYS A 77 -13.17 -1.61 -16.16
N TYR A 78 -12.56 -0.71 -16.92
CA TYR A 78 -12.31 0.66 -16.51
C TYR A 78 -13.63 1.36 -16.12
N ARG A 79 -14.68 1.27 -16.94
CA ARG A 79 -15.99 1.85 -16.65
C ARG A 79 -16.62 1.22 -15.41
N GLN A 80 -16.55 -0.10 -15.26
CA GLN A 80 -17.03 -0.81 -14.06
C GLN A 80 -16.33 -0.32 -12.79
N LEU A 81 -15.01 -0.18 -12.83
CA LEU A 81 -14.21 0.35 -11.72
C LEU A 81 -14.56 1.81 -11.43
N ALA A 82 -14.70 2.64 -12.46
CA ALA A 82 -15.07 4.03 -12.30
C ALA A 82 -16.45 4.19 -11.63
N GLU A 83 -17.41 3.36 -12.01
CA GLU A 83 -18.73 3.32 -11.37
C GLU A 83 -18.64 2.90 -9.91
N GLU A 84 -17.93 1.79 -9.62
CA GLU A 84 -17.73 1.31 -8.25
C GLU A 84 -17.01 2.35 -7.37
N LEU A 85 -16.05 3.08 -7.93
CA LEU A 85 -15.31 4.13 -7.22
C LEU A 85 -16.10 5.45 -7.06
N GLY A 86 -17.28 5.54 -7.65
CA GLY A 86 -18.11 6.76 -7.60
C GLY A 86 -17.73 7.82 -8.64
N HIS A 87 -16.98 7.43 -9.67
CA HIS A 87 -16.57 8.27 -10.80
C HIS A 87 -17.31 7.91 -12.10
N SER A 88 -18.62 7.66 -11.99
CA SER A 88 -19.46 7.27 -13.14
C SER A 88 -19.28 8.19 -14.33
N GLY A 89 -19.17 7.61 -15.52
CA GLY A 89 -18.96 8.35 -16.76
C GLY A 89 -17.49 8.66 -17.09
N LYS A 90 -16.54 8.36 -16.20
CA LYS A 90 -15.11 8.47 -16.51
C LYS A 90 -14.72 7.37 -17.52
N ILE A 91 -13.95 7.76 -18.52
CA ILE A 91 -13.43 6.88 -19.57
C ILE A 91 -11.90 6.98 -19.58
N PRO A 92 -11.18 5.99 -20.12
CA PRO A 92 -9.72 6.09 -20.28
C PRO A 92 -9.35 7.37 -21.05
N ALA A 93 -8.24 7.99 -20.67
CA ALA A 93 -7.72 9.13 -21.41
C ALA A 93 -7.29 8.70 -22.83
N PRO A 94 -7.41 9.58 -23.82
CA PRO A 94 -6.84 9.31 -25.14
C PRO A 94 -5.37 8.91 -25.05
N GLY A 95 -4.97 7.86 -25.75
CA GLY A 95 -3.61 7.33 -25.72
C GLY A 95 -3.22 6.53 -24.46
N GLU A 96 -4.12 6.36 -23.50
CA GLU A 96 -3.83 5.53 -22.31
C GLU A 96 -3.68 4.05 -22.66
N VAL A 97 -4.53 3.56 -23.55
CA VAL A 97 -4.45 2.20 -24.07
C VAL A 97 -3.20 2.00 -24.90
N ASP A 98 -2.88 2.96 -25.78
CA ASP A 98 -1.68 2.91 -26.63
C ASP A 98 -0.41 2.88 -25.76
N PHE A 99 -0.34 3.72 -24.75
CA PHE A 99 0.76 3.71 -23.79
C PHE A 99 0.93 2.37 -23.07
N LEU A 100 -0.16 1.81 -22.60
CA LEU A 100 -0.10 0.49 -21.97
C LEU A 100 0.36 -0.59 -22.95
N HIS A 101 -0.06 -0.52 -24.21
CA HIS A 101 0.44 -1.39 -25.26
C HIS A 101 1.94 -1.26 -25.45
N GLU A 102 2.46 -0.04 -25.49
CA GLU A 102 3.90 0.20 -25.60
C GLU A 102 4.66 -0.34 -24.38
N MET A 103 4.16 -0.04 -23.17
CA MET A 103 4.79 -0.50 -21.91
C MET A 103 4.79 -2.01 -21.80
N VAL A 104 3.66 -2.68 -22.09
CA VAL A 104 3.53 -4.13 -22.00
C VAL A 104 4.31 -4.84 -23.13
N ALA A 105 4.42 -4.25 -24.32
CA ALA A 105 5.29 -4.77 -25.39
C ALA A 105 6.77 -4.72 -25.01
N LEU A 106 7.12 -3.81 -24.11
CA LEU A 106 8.46 -3.70 -23.51
C LEU A 106 8.59 -4.56 -22.24
N ASP A 107 7.51 -5.21 -21.80
CA ASP A 107 7.53 -6.17 -20.68
C ASP A 107 8.32 -7.40 -21.10
N ASP A 108 9.61 -7.26 -20.99
CA ASP A 108 10.57 -8.25 -21.40
C ASP A 108 10.68 -9.30 -20.28
N VAL A 109 10.54 -10.55 -20.67
CA VAL A 109 10.72 -11.75 -19.81
C VAL A 109 12.06 -11.78 -19.05
N ARG A 110 12.97 -10.80 -19.33
CA ARG A 110 14.26 -10.65 -18.63
C ARG A 110 14.13 -10.46 -17.12
N TYR A 111 13.03 -9.93 -16.66
CA TYR A 111 12.84 -9.62 -15.24
C TYR A 111 11.61 -10.36 -14.66
N PRO A 112 11.69 -11.69 -14.49
CA PRO A 112 10.63 -12.47 -13.87
C PRO A 112 10.46 -12.04 -12.40
N GLY A 113 9.23 -11.99 -11.90
CA GLY A 113 8.91 -11.61 -10.53
C GLY A 113 8.49 -10.14 -10.35
N GLY A 114 8.43 -9.37 -11.43
CA GLY A 114 7.72 -8.10 -11.45
C GLY A 114 6.22 -8.32 -11.59
N ILE A 115 5.45 -7.25 -11.40
CA ILE A 115 4.01 -7.20 -11.62
C ILE A 115 3.68 -7.61 -13.07
N GLY A 116 2.65 -8.44 -13.26
CA GLY A 116 2.26 -8.96 -14.58
C GLY A 116 1.35 -8.04 -15.38
N SER A 117 1.24 -8.27 -16.68
CA SER A 117 0.43 -7.43 -17.60
C SER A 117 -1.02 -7.23 -17.13
N ARG A 118 -1.63 -8.25 -16.53
CA ARG A 118 -3.01 -8.21 -16.02
C ARG A 118 -3.15 -7.26 -14.83
N ASP A 119 -2.15 -7.22 -13.99
CA ASP A 119 -2.10 -6.38 -12.81
C ASP A 119 -1.79 -4.93 -13.18
N TYR A 120 -1.00 -4.70 -14.22
CA TYR A 120 -0.77 -3.35 -14.79
C TYR A 120 -2.06 -2.69 -15.26
N PHE A 121 -2.95 -3.44 -15.89
CA PHE A 121 -4.25 -2.91 -16.28
C PHE A 121 -5.05 -2.42 -15.09
N PHE A 122 -5.12 -3.22 -14.04
CA PHE A 122 -5.82 -2.83 -12.82
C PHE A 122 -5.19 -1.61 -12.14
N LEU A 123 -3.87 -1.61 -11.99
CA LEU A 123 -3.13 -0.51 -11.39
C LEU A 123 -3.33 0.79 -12.16
N THR A 124 -3.18 0.75 -13.49
CA THR A 124 -3.41 1.91 -14.36
C THR A 124 -4.85 2.41 -14.25
N CYS A 125 -5.85 1.52 -14.30
CA CYS A 125 -7.24 1.92 -14.13
C CYS A 125 -7.46 2.66 -12.81
N LEU A 126 -6.96 2.15 -11.69
CA LEU A 126 -7.12 2.79 -10.39
C LEU A 126 -6.44 4.16 -10.34
N VAL A 127 -5.19 4.25 -10.79
CA VAL A 127 -4.43 5.50 -10.80
C VAL A 127 -5.14 6.53 -11.67
N SER A 128 -5.57 6.14 -12.86
CA SER A 128 -6.25 7.04 -13.80
C SER A 128 -7.62 7.49 -13.30
N ILE A 129 -8.40 6.60 -12.68
CA ILE A 129 -9.74 6.94 -12.16
C ILE A 129 -9.62 7.85 -10.94
N LEU A 130 -8.74 7.54 -10.01
CA LEU A 130 -8.56 8.31 -8.78
C LEU A 130 -7.79 9.61 -9.02
N ALA A 131 -6.92 9.64 -10.04
CA ALA A 131 -6.09 10.77 -10.42
C ALA A 131 -5.41 11.46 -9.21
N PRO A 132 -4.65 10.73 -8.39
CA PRO A 132 -3.97 11.33 -7.24
C PRO A 132 -2.86 12.27 -7.70
N HIS A 133 -2.59 13.36 -6.96
CA HIS A 133 -1.44 14.23 -7.24
C HIS A 133 -0.13 13.64 -6.74
N ARG A 134 -0.18 12.85 -5.66
CA ARG A 134 0.99 12.16 -5.10
C ARG A 134 0.65 10.71 -4.82
N VAL A 135 1.57 9.85 -5.21
CA VAL A 135 1.53 8.41 -4.91
C VAL A 135 2.79 8.01 -4.17
N ILE A 136 2.65 7.09 -3.22
CA ILE A 136 3.78 6.41 -2.58
C ILE A 136 3.76 4.94 -2.95
N GLU A 137 4.91 4.41 -3.30
CA GLU A 137 5.15 3.00 -3.60
C GLU A 137 6.14 2.41 -2.61
N ILE A 138 5.88 1.20 -2.14
CA ILE A 138 6.81 0.40 -1.33
C ILE A 138 7.16 -0.86 -2.12
N GLY A 139 8.45 -0.99 -2.47
CA GLY A 139 8.97 -2.01 -3.38
C GLY A 139 9.13 -1.46 -4.80
N THR A 140 10.31 -0.91 -5.08
CA THR A 140 10.64 -0.30 -6.40
C THR A 140 11.14 -1.34 -7.39
N LEU A 141 11.99 -2.26 -6.94
CA LEU A 141 12.66 -3.27 -7.75
C LEU A 141 13.30 -2.66 -9.01
N THR A 142 12.80 -2.99 -10.22
CA THR A 142 13.30 -2.40 -11.48
C THR A 142 12.79 -0.97 -11.71
N GLY A 143 11.67 -0.59 -11.07
CA GLY A 143 10.97 0.67 -11.25
C GLY A 143 9.92 0.64 -12.36
N PHE A 144 9.54 -0.55 -12.86
CA PHE A 144 8.57 -0.65 -13.95
C PHE A 144 7.16 -0.22 -13.51
N SER A 145 6.67 -0.69 -12.35
CA SER A 145 5.41 -0.22 -11.74
C SER A 145 5.44 1.28 -11.47
N THR A 146 6.56 1.80 -10.95
CA THR A 146 6.78 3.23 -10.71
C THR A 146 6.59 4.03 -12.01
N ALA A 147 7.16 3.56 -13.12
CA ALA A 147 7.04 4.21 -14.42
C ALA A 147 5.59 4.22 -14.92
N ILE A 148 4.86 3.12 -14.77
CA ILE A 148 3.43 3.02 -15.11
C ILE A 148 2.60 4.02 -14.29
N ILE A 149 2.80 4.06 -12.98
CA ILE A 149 2.10 4.97 -12.08
C ILE A 149 2.37 6.43 -12.47
N ALA A 150 3.64 6.79 -12.67
CA ALA A 150 4.02 8.16 -13.02
C ALA A 150 3.40 8.60 -14.35
N ALA A 151 3.44 7.75 -15.36
CA ALA A 151 2.86 8.04 -16.66
C ALA A 151 1.33 8.13 -16.62
N ALA A 152 0.66 7.27 -15.86
CA ALA A 152 -0.79 7.32 -15.71
C ALA A 152 -1.24 8.61 -15.00
N ILE A 153 -0.56 9.04 -13.94
CA ILE A 153 -0.86 10.31 -13.26
C ILE A 153 -0.62 11.49 -14.18
N TYR A 154 0.51 11.51 -14.87
CA TYR A 154 0.85 12.61 -15.77
C TYR A 154 -0.20 12.80 -16.86
N ARG A 155 -0.73 11.73 -17.44
CA ARG A 155 -1.82 11.80 -18.42
C ARG A 155 -3.09 12.41 -17.89
N GLN A 156 -3.40 12.18 -16.61
CA GLN A 156 -4.60 12.74 -16.00
C GLN A 156 -4.46 14.23 -15.65
N HIS A 157 -3.28 14.67 -15.28
CA HIS A 157 -3.03 16.04 -14.80
C HIS A 157 -2.38 16.96 -15.81
N GLY A 158 -1.61 16.41 -16.77
CA GLY A 158 -0.81 17.17 -17.74
C GLY A 158 0.37 17.93 -17.12
N GLU A 159 1.11 18.64 -17.95
CA GLU A 159 2.37 19.33 -17.58
C GLU A 159 2.20 20.43 -16.51
N ARG A 160 1.01 20.98 -16.35
CA ARG A 160 0.77 22.14 -15.48
C ARG A 160 0.70 21.79 -14.00
N ASN A 161 0.56 20.53 -13.66
CA ASN A 161 0.39 20.08 -12.29
C ASN A 161 1.63 19.30 -11.85
N GLN A 162 2.21 19.71 -10.71
CA GLN A 162 3.29 18.94 -10.09
C GLN A 162 2.71 17.63 -9.54
N VAL A 163 2.92 16.56 -10.28
CA VAL A 163 2.65 15.20 -9.80
C VAL A 163 3.95 14.58 -9.30
N THR A 164 3.87 13.73 -8.29
CA THR A 164 5.05 13.07 -7.74
C THR A 164 4.74 11.63 -7.37
N VAL A 165 5.64 10.74 -7.75
CA VAL A 165 5.71 9.38 -7.25
C VAL A 165 6.94 9.25 -6.36
N ASP A 166 6.73 8.98 -5.09
CA ASP A 166 7.79 8.61 -4.16
C ASP A 166 7.82 7.08 -4.08
N THR A 167 8.97 6.45 -4.37
CA THR A 167 9.12 5.00 -4.31
C THR A 167 10.27 4.64 -3.38
N ILE A 168 10.01 3.69 -2.46
CA ILE A 168 10.93 3.28 -1.39
C ILE A 168 11.26 1.81 -1.54
N ASP A 169 12.55 1.47 -1.50
CA ASP A 169 13.02 0.08 -1.48
C ASP A 169 14.12 -0.11 -0.44
N SER A 170 14.05 -1.21 0.30
CA SER A 170 15.03 -1.54 1.33
C SER A 170 16.40 -1.94 0.77
N HIS A 171 16.48 -2.23 -0.52
CA HIS A 171 17.71 -2.57 -1.22
C HIS A 171 18.26 -1.36 -1.98
N THR A 172 19.56 -1.35 -2.21
CA THR A 172 20.22 -0.36 -3.08
C THR A 172 20.50 -0.91 -4.48
N VAL A 173 20.46 -2.23 -4.60
CA VAL A 173 20.74 -2.98 -5.82
C VAL A 173 19.53 -3.86 -6.12
N CYS A 174 19.15 -3.96 -7.38
CA CYS A 174 18.04 -4.77 -7.81
C CYS A 174 18.25 -6.25 -7.52
N SER A 175 17.29 -6.91 -6.84
CA SER A 175 17.44 -8.30 -6.41
C SER A 175 17.45 -9.31 -7.57
N ILE A 176 16.81 -8.96 -8.68
CA ILE A 176 16.73 -9.81 -9.89
C ILE A 176 17.84 -9.51 -10.90
N ASP A 177 18.51 -8.38 -10.80
CA ASP A 177 19.73 -8.04 -11.55
C ASP A 177 20.69 -7.25 -10.66
N GLN A 178 21.56 -7.97 -9.95
CA GLN A 178 22.48 -7.38 -8.99
C GLN A 178 23.56 -6.46 -9.62
N THR A 179 23.59 -6.32 -10.93
CA THR A 179 24.45 -5.37 -11.63
C THR A 179 23.80 -3.99 -11.78
N ARG A 180 22.51 -3.86 -11.48
CA ARG A 180 21.73 -2.65 -11.69
C ARG A 180 21.26 -2.06 -10.36
N PRO A 181 21.17 -0.74 -10.25
CA PRO A 181 20.58 -0.08 -9.09
C PRO A 181 19.05 -0.29 -9.04
N ILE A 182 18.45 -0.07 -7.89
CA ILE A 182 16.99 0.01 -7.75
C ILE A 182 16.43 1.10 -8.67
N GLY A 183 15.31 0.81 -9.35
CA GLY A 183 14.62 1.77 -10.21
C GLY A 183 15.27 2.02 -11.57
N PHE A 184 16.21 1.17 -12.00
CA PHE A 184 17.02 1.40 -13.19
C PHE A 184 16.22 1.48 -14.50
N GLU A 185 15.01 0.95 -14.57
CA GLU A 185 14.16 1.05 -15.76
C GLU A 185 13.41 2.39 -15.88
N ILE A 186 13.29 3.15 -14.79
CA ILE A 186 12.54 4.41 -14.81
C ILE A 186 13.01 5.36 -15.89
N PRO A 187 14.32 5.71 -16.02
CA PRO A 187 14.78 6.61 -17.06
C PRO A 187 14.62 6.07 -18.48
N ASP A 188 14.65 4.75 -18.65
CA ASP A 188 14.49 4.12 -19.96
C ASP A 188 13.01 4.10 -20.40
N ARG A 189 12.08 3.97 -19.44
CA ARG A 189 10.64 3.85 -19.71
C ARG A 189 9.92 5.19 -19.83
N ILE A 190 10.34 6.16 -19.04
CA ILE A 190 9.69 7.49 -18.94
C ILE A 190 10.72 8.61 -18.92
N PRO A 191 11.61 8.73 -19.94
CA PRO A 191 12.72 9.68 -19.92
C PRO A 191 12.28 11.13 -19.66
N ASP A 192 11.13 11.55 -20.18
CA ASP A 192 10.58 12.90 -20.02
C ASP A 192 9.92 13.14 -18.65
N LEU A 193 9.65 12.08 -17.88
CA LEU A 193 8.96 12.15 -16.60
C LEU A 193 9.83 11.77 -15.39
N VAL A 194 11.13 11.51 -15.59
CA VAL A 194 12.05 11.12 -14.51
C VAL A 194 12.02 12.11 -13.34
N SER A 195 11.87 13.40 -13.63
CA SER A 195 11.80 14.46 -12.60
C SER A 195 10.56 14.39 -11.72
N THR A 196 9.53 13.62 -12.10
CA THR A 196 8.32 13.41 -11.31
C THR A 196 8.45 12.24 -10.33
N VAL A 197 9.55 11.49 -10.41
CA VAL A 197 9.80 10.31 -9.57
C VAL A 197 10.96 10.59 -8.59
N ARG A 198 10.80 10.17 -7.35
CA ARG A 198 11.85 10.15 -6.33
C ARG A 198 12.07 8.74 -5.84
N VAL A 199 13.26 8.22 -6.07
CA VAL A 199 13.64 6.86 -5.65
C VAL A 199 14.45 6.92 -4.36
N TYR A 200 13.99 6.22 -3.34
CA TYR A 200 14.64 6.11 -2.03
C TYR A 200 15.13 4.67 -1.82
N ALA A 201 16.30 4.38 -2.37
CA ALA A 201 16.94 3.06 -2.27
C ALA A 201 17.69 2.89 -0.95
N GLY A 202 17.66 1.69 -0.38
CA GLY A 202 18.28 1.37 0.91
C GLY A 202 17.47 1.88 2.12
N CYS A 203 16.18 2.19 1.94
CA CYS A 203 15.30 2.73 2.96
C CYS A 203 14.10 1.83 3.21
N GLU A 204 13.65 1.74 4.45
CA GLU A 204 12.38 1.10 4.80
C GLU A 204 11.20 2.09 4.69
N SER A 205 9.98 1.56 4.67
CA SER A 205 8.75 2.37 4.54
C SER A 205 8.53 3.40 5.66
N ASP A 206 9.26 3.33 6.77
CA ASP A 206 9.20 4.35 7.82
C ASP A 206 9.86 5.69 7.44
N LEU A 207 10.64 5.72 6.35
CA LEU A 207 11.13 6.96 5.75
C LEU A 207 9.99 7.94 5.40
N VAL A 208 8.77 7.43 5.15
CA VAL A 208 7.62 8.27 4.82
C VAL A 208 7.41 9.41 5.80
N ARG A 209 7.74 9.22 7.08
CA ARG A 209 7.63 10.24 8.14
C ARG A 209 8.56 11.44 7.95
N GLU A 210 9.61 11.28 7.16
CA GLU A 210 10.61 12.32 6.89
C GLU A 210 10.33 13.05 5.57
N ILE A 211 9.68 12.37 4.62
CA ILE A 211 9.50 12.87 3.26
C ILE A 211 8.09 13.38 2.98
N ALA A 212 7.13 13.18 3.89
CA ALA A 212 5.73 13.52 3.65
C ALA A 212 5.06 14.22 4.85
N ALA A 213 4.14 15.13 4.53
CA ALA A 213 3.18 15.67 5.47
C ALA A 213 1.97 14.74 5.65
N ALA A 214 1.26 14.89 6.78
CA ALA A 214 0.05 14.10 7.03
C ALA A 214 -1.02 14.34 5.94
N GLY A 215 -1.57 13.27 5.40
CA GLY A 215 -2.63 13.33 4.38
C GLY A 215 -2.15 13.78 2.99
N GLU A 216 -0.88 13.63 2.68
CA GLU A 216 -0.29 14.13 1.43
C GLU A 216 -0.51 13.20 0.24
N TYR A 217 -0.49 11.87 0.45
CA TYR A 217 -0.65 10.91 -0.65
C TYR A 217 -2.12 10.54 -0.88
N GLY A 218 -2.53 10.57 -2.13
CA GLY A 218 -3.88 10.15 -2.56
C GLY A 218 -4.01 8.65 -2.81
N LEU A 219 -2.88 7.96 -3.02
CA LEU A 219 -2.82 6.52 -3.26
C LEU A 219 -1.49 5.97 -2.75
N ALA A 220 -1.51 4.72 -2.26
CA ALA A 220 -0.32 3.93 -2.01
C ALA A 220 -0.34 2.65 -2.85
N PHE A 221 0.85 2.18 -3.27
CA PHE A 221 1.05 0.86 -3.85
C PHE A 221 2.09 0.10 -3.01
N ILE A 222 1.77 -1.12 -2.60
CA ILE A 222 2.63 -1.97 -1.77
C ILE A 222 2.89 -3.27 -2.53
N ASP A 223 4.12 -3.44 -2.96
CA ASP A 223 4.64 -4.59 -3.70
C ASP A 223 6.06 -4.92 -3.22
N ALA A 224 6.20 -5.16 -1.91
CA ALA A 224 7.48 -5.43 -1.26
C ALA A 224 7.51 -6.86 -0.69
N ASP A 225 7.82 -7.02 0.59
CA ASP A 225 7.83 -8.34 1.25
C ASP A 225 6.39 -8.78 1.59
N HIS A 226 5.91 -9.81 0.91
CA HIS A 226 4.53 -10.32 1.07
C HIS A 226 4.35 -11.20 2.30
N ARG A 227 5.41 -11.50 3.06
CA ARG A 227 5.33 -12.30 4.29
C ARG A 227 4.67 -11.50 5.41
N HIS A 228 3.77 -12.15 6.15
CA HIS A 228 3.19 -11.54 7.34
C HIS A 228 4.30 -11.30 8.40
N PRO A 229 4.44 -10.12 9.00
CA PRO A 229 3.48 -9.00 9.03
C PRO A 229 3.87 -7.78 8.16
N TRP A 230 4.76 -7.91 7.17
CA TRP A 230 5.29 -6.78 6.43
C TRP A 230 4.21 -5.93 5.75
N PRO A 231 3.23 -6.49 4.99
CA PRO A 231 2.18 -5.68 4.37
C PRO A 231 1.34 -4.88 5.37
N LEU A 232 1.08 -5.47 6.56
CA LEU A 232 0.39 -4.76 7.64
C LEU A 232 1.25 -3.62 8.20
N LEU A 233 2.55 -3.84 8.39
CA LEU A 233 3.47 -2.82 8.88
C LEU A 233 3.53 -1.63 7.93
N ASP A 234 3.61 -1.88 6.63
CA ASP A 234 3.64 -0.83 5.62
C ASP A 234 2.34 -0.03 5.62
N VAL A 235 1.18 -0.68 5.68
CA VAL A 235 -0.11 0.01 5.83
C VAL A 235 -0.14 0.90 7.07
N LEU A 236 0.34 0.44 8.22
CA LEU A 236 0.36 1.22 9.46
C LEU A 236 1.34 2.41 9.40
N ARG A 237 2.47 2.25 8.72
CA ARG A 237 3.46 3.32 8.51
C ARG A 237 2.92 4.40 7.58
N LEU A 238 2.21 3.99 6.51
CA LEU A 238 1.70 4.89 5.49
C LEU A 238 0.40 5.60 5.90
N ALA A 239 -0.46 4.95 6.68
CA ALA A 239 -1.81 5.45 6.99
C ALA A 239 -1.87 6.91 7.48
N PRO A 240 -0.96 7.44 8.33
CA PRO A 240 -0.97 8.85 8.73
C PRO A 240 -0.70 9.84 7.59
N TYR A 241 -0.03 9.40 6.54
CA TYR A 241 0.40 10.23 5.40
C TYR A 241 -0.52 10.10 4.19
N LEU A 242 -1.48 9.18 4.25
CA LEU A 242 -2.52 9.02 3.25
C LEU A 242 -3.71 9.93 3.53
N GLN A 243 -4.34 10.42 2.48
CA GLN A 243 -5.59 11.17 2.55
C GLN A 243 -6.70 10.33 3.19
N SER A 244 -7.68 10.99 3.79
CA SER A 244 -8.87 10.30 4.28
C SER A 244 -9.55 9.54 3.13
N ARG A 245 -9.84 8.25 3.34
CA ARG A 245 -10.42 7.35 2.34
C ARG A 245 -9.54 7.10 1.11
N ALA A 246 -8.22 7.35 1.22
CA ALA A 246 -7.28 6.96 0.18
C ALA A 246 -7.31 5.44 -0.03
N TRP A 247 -6.90 5.02 -1.22
CA TRP A 247 -6.79 3.62 -1.56
C TRP A 247 -5.34 3.14 -1.42
N ILE A 248 -5.17 1.93 -0.91
CA ILE A 248 -3.90 1.21 -0.88
C ILE A 248 -4.04 0.02 -1.80
N VAL A 249 -3.22 -0.04 -2.83
CA VAL A 249 -3.12 -1.19 -3.73
C VAL A 249 -2.11 -2.18 -3.15
N LEU A 250 -2.49 -3.44 -3.10
CA LEU A 250 -1.68 -4.56 -2.64
C LEU A 250 -1.46 -5.52 -3.80
N HIS A 251 -0.22 -5.88 -4.07
CA HIS A 251 0.11 -6.94 -5.01
C HIS A 251 0.14 -8.30 -4.30
N ASP A 252 0.06 -9.37 -5.07
CA ASP A 252 0.18 -10.76 -4.59
C ASP A 252 -0.82 -11.16 -3.49
N ILE A 253 -2.07 -10.69 -3.61
CA ILE A 253 -3.15 -10.99 -2.66
C ILE A 253 -3.70 -12.42 -2.74
N GLN A 254 -3.08 -13.31 -3.50
CA GLN A 254 -3.48 -14.72 -3.67
C GLN A 254 -2.31 -15.70 -3.54
N LEU A 255 -1.13 -15.27 -3.12
CA LEU A 255 0.05 -16.15 -3.06
C LEU A 255 -0.16 -17.37 -2.16
N GLY A 256 -0.77 -17.22 -1.00
CA GLY A 256 -1.03 -18.31 -0.09
C GLY A 256 -1.97 -19.37 -0.70
N THR A 257 -3.03 -18.91 -1.39
CA THR A 257 -3.98 -19.77 -2.10
C THR A 257 -3.31 -20.45 -3.29
N TYR A 258 -2.49 -19.71 -4.05
CA TYR A 258 -1.73 -20.27 -5.17
C TYR A 258 -0.77 -21.36 -4.70
N GLY A 259 0.05 -21.10 -3.70
CA GLY A 259 0.98 -22.08 -3.17
C GLY A 259 0.29 -23.33 -2.58
N LYS A 260 -0.92 -23.18 -2.04
CA LYS A 260 -1.74 -24.33 -1.65
C LYS A 260 -2.16 -25.14 -2.86
N SER A 261 -2.64 -24.50 -3.93
CA SER A 261 -3.05 -25.16 -5.17
C SER A 261 -1.89 -25.92 -5.81
N GLU A 262 -0.68 -25.34 -5.84
CA GLU A 262 0.52 -26.01 -6.34
C GLU A 262 0.86 -27.27 -5.54
N ARG A 263 0.80 -27.20 -4.20
CA ARG A 263 1.00 -28.39 -3.34
C ARG A 263 -0.05 -29.47 -3.57
N ASP A 264 -1.32 -29.07 -3.69
CA ASP A 264 -2.43 -30.00 -3.97
C ASP A 264 -2.26 -30.67 -5.35
N ALA A 265 -1.61 -29.99 -6.31
CA ALA A 265 -1.26 -30.54 -7.62
C ALA A 265 0.03 -31.41 -7.62
N GLY A 266 0.70 -31.55 -6.47
CA GLY A 266 1.92 -32.33 -6.33
C GLY A 266 3.20 -31.58 -6.72
N HIS A 267 3.12 -30.27 -6.91
CA HIS A 267 4.28 -29.41 -7.11
C HIS A 267 4.77 -28.91 -5.76
N GLU A 268 6.09 -28.94 -5.54
CA GLU A 268 6.69 -28.28 -4.38
C GLU A 268 6.79 -26.76 -4.67
N PRO A 269 5.95 -25.91 -4.09
CA PRO A 269 6.13 -24.46 -4.21
C PRO A 269 7.45 -24.09 -3.56
N GLU A 270 8.15 -23.11 -4.10
CA GLU A 270 9.34 -22.56 -3.48
C GLU A 270 9.09 -22.29 -1.99
N ALA A 271 10.06 -22.65 -1.15
CA ALA A 271 9.92 -22.71 0.29
C ALA A 271 9.30 -21.43 0.87
N GLY A 272 8.14 -21.57 1.49
CA GLY A 272 7.48 -20.48 2.20
C GLY A 272 6.67 -19.54 1.29
N THR A 273 5.63 -20.07 0.65
CA THR A 273 4.67 -19.19 -0.07
C THR A 273 4.10 -18.15 0.89
N PRO A 274 4.38 -16.85 0.70
CA PRO A 274 3.90 -15.80 1.59
C PRO A 274 2.38 -15.68 1.59
N TYR A 275 1.81 -15.35 2.75
CA TYR A 275 0.35 -15.13 2.88
C TYR A 275 -0.03 -13.77 3.48
N GLY A 276 0.95 -12.94 3.82
CA GLY A 276 0.70 -11.68 4.53
C GLY A 276 -0.16 -10.69 3.77
N ALA A 277 0.08 -10.49 2.48
CA ALA A 277 -0.73 -9.62 1.63
C ALA A 277 -2.15 -10.19 1.45
N GLU A 278 -2.29 -11.51 1.22
CA GLU A 278 -3.58 -12.21 1.14
C GLU A 278 -4.36 -12.09 2.45
N TRP A 279 -3.72 -12.34 3.59
CA TRP A 279 -4.38 -12.23 4.89
C TRP A 279 -4.85 -10.81 5.20
N LEU A 280 -4.03 -9.81 4.89
CA LEU A 280 -4.41 -8.41 5.04
C LEU A 280 -5.63 -8.10 4.18
N PHE A 281 -5.58 -8.45 2.90
CA PHE A 281 -6.65 -8.18 1.95
C PHE A 281 -7.93 -8.92 2.31
N GLU A 282 -7.88 -10.23 2.53
CA GLU A 282 -9.09 -11.02 2.80
C GLU A 282 -9.79 -10.62 4.09
N ARG A 283 -9.02 -10.24 5.11
CA ARG A 283 -9.57 -9.81 6.40
C ARG A 283 -9.91 -8.34 6.48
N TRP A 284 -9.56 -7.53 5.45
CA TRP A 284 -9.88 -6.11 5.44
C TRP A 284 -11.38 -5.90 5.57
N PRO A 285 -11.86 -5.20 6.64
CA PRO A 285 -13.28 -5.13 6.96
C PRO A 285 -14.02 -3.99 6.24
N PHE A 286 -13.30 -3.20 5.43
CA PHE A 286 -13.86 -2.06 4.70
C PHE A 286 -13.97 -2.37 3.22
N ARG A 287 -14.32 -1.34 2.45
CA ARG A 287 -14.40 -1.43 0.99
C ARG A 287 -13.08 -1.94 0.40
N LYS A 288 -13.19 -2.88 -0.50
CA LYS A 288 -12.05 -3.43 -1.24
C LYS A 288 -12.44 -3.85 -2.64
N ILE A 289 -11.48 -3.81 -3.53
CA ILE A 289 -11.63 -4.18 -4.95
C ILE A 289 -10.54 -5.18 -5.27
N ARG A 290 -10.87 -6.21 -6.04
CA ARG A 290 -9.93 -7.25 -6.46
C ARG A 290 -9.92 -7.41 -7.97
N SER A 291 -8.75 -7.70 -8.52
CA SER A 291 -8.53 -8.22 -9.86
C SER A 291 -7.39 -9.24 -9.84
N PHE A 292 -7.72 -10.53 -9.81
CA PHE A 292 -6.75 -11.62 -9.78
C PHE A 292 -5.71 -11.50 -8.63
N HIS A 293 -4.41 -11.32 -8.92
CA HIS A 293 -3.36 -11.22 -7.90
C HIS A 293 -3.22 -9.84 -7.25
N ILE A 294 -3.88 -8.82 -7.79
CA ILE A 294 -3.82 -7.45 -7.30
C ILE A 294 -5.16 -7.02 -6.71
N GLY A 295 -5.12 -6.20 -5.66
CA GLY A 295 -6.33 -5.66 -5.06
C GLY A 295 -6.09 -4.32 -4.41
N ALA A 296 -7.16 -3.59 -4.17
CA ALA A 296 -7.12 -2.31 -3.49
C ALA A 296 -8.03 -2.32 -2.27
N ILE A 297 -7.56 -1.71 -1.18
CA ILE A 297 -8.28 -1.53 0.08
C ILE A 297 -8.48 -0.05 0.34
N GLU A 298 -9.69 0.37 0.70
CA GLU A 298 -9.98 1.75 1.07
C GLU A 298 -9.65 1.98 2.55
N LEU A 299 -8.89 3.02 2.86
CA LEU A 299 -8.65 3.40 4.26
C LEU A 299 -9.95 3.88 4.91
N PRO A 300 -10.22 3.45 6.15
CA PRO A 300 -11.37 3.99 6.87
C PRO A 300 -11.17 5.47 7.18
N ALA A 301 -12.24 6.25 7.11
CA ALA A 301 -12.23 7.66 7.50
C ALA A 301 -11.89 7.86 9.00
N ARG A 302 -11.97 6.80 9.79
CA ARG A 302 -11.73 6.79 11.23
C ARG A 302 -10.55 5.89 11.59
N GLY A 303 -9.49 6.46 12.13
CA GLY A 303 -8.28 5.75 12.52
C GLY A 303 -8.48 4.69 13.61
N ASP A 304 -9.44 4.89 14.54
CA ASP A 304 -9.73 3.94 15.62
C ASP A 304 -10.20 2.56 15.11
N VAL A 305 -10.82 2.54 13.95
CA VAL A 305 -11.29 1.31 13.31
C VAL A 305 -10.12 0.54 12.69
N LEU A 306 -9.20 1.26 12.03
CA LEU A 306 -7.95 0.68 11.51
C LEU A 306 -7.10 0.07 12.64
N ILE A 307 -6.99 0.78 13.76
CA ILE A 307 -6.27 0.34 14.95
C ILE A 307 -6.80 -1.01 15.46
N SER A 308 -8.11 -1.15 15.56
CA SER A 308 -8.71 -2.40 16.06
C SER A 308 -8.49 -3.59 15.15
N PHE A 309 -8.59 -3.34 13.84
CA PHE A 309 -8.30 -4.35 12.83
C PHE A 309 -6.82 -4.78 12.86
N ALA A 310 -5.91 -3.81 12.96
CA ALA A 310 -4.48 -4.07 13.03
C ALA A 310 -4.11 -4.95 14.24
N LEU A 311 -4.72 -4.72 15.41
CA LEU A 311 -4.52 -5.57 16.59
C LEU A 311 -4.87 -7.04 16.35
N ASP A 312 -5.93 -7.31 15.61
CA ASP A 312 -6.34 -8.67 15.28
C ASP A 312 -5.30 -9.37 14.38
N LEU A 313 -4.73 -8.66 13.41
CA LEU A 313 -3.71 -9.21 12.54
C LEU A 313 -2.34 -9.34 13.22
N MET A 314 -1.97 -8.40 14.09
CA MET A 314 -0.70 -8.45 14.83
C MET A 314 -0.56 -9.68 15.74
N GLU A 315 -1.68 -10.30 16.14
CA GLU A 315 -1.69 -11.53 16.96
C GLU A 315 -1.51 -12.80 16.10
N GLN A 316 -1.59 -12.70 14.77
CA GLN A 316 -1.38 -13.86 13.92
C GLN A 316 0.09 -14.27 13.91
N PRO A 317 0.40 -15.56 13.70
CA PRO A 317 1.79 -16.02 13.60
C PRO A 317 2.55 -15.28 12.50
N PHE A 318 3.76 -14.83 12.81
CA PHE A 318 4.62 -14.21 11.80
C PHE A 318 5.26 -15.26 10.92
N GLU A 319 5.37 -14.97 9.64
CA GLU A 319 6.12 -15.78 8.67
C GLU A 319 7.62 -15.54 8.74
N VAL A 320 8.03 -14.48 9.42
CA VAL A 320 9.44 -14.17 9.71
C VAL A 320 9.81 -14.68 11.09
N THR A 321 11.06 -15.09 11.28
CA THR A 321 11.56 -15.72 12.51
C THR A 321 12.75 -14.98 13.11
N GLY A 322 13.20 -15.42 14.28
CA GLY A 322 14.43 -14.95 14.91
C GLY A 322 14.48 -13.45 15.19
N GLU A 323 15.58 -12.83 14.86
CA GLU A 323 15.81 -11.39 15.06
C GLU A 323 14.88 -10.54 14.21
N THR A 324 14.63 -10.94 12.96
CA THR A 324 13.70 -10.27 12.06
C THR A 324 12.30 -10.18 12.68
N ALA A 325 11.78 -11.26 13.23
CA ALA A 325 10.48 -11.25 13.92
C ALA A 325 10.45 -10.29 15.11
N ARG A 326 11.55 -10.23 15.89
CA ARG A 326 11.64 -9.30 17.04
C ARG A 326 11.64 -7.85 16.59
N ARG A 327 12.46 -7.51 15.58
CA ARG A 327 12.57 -6.16 15.04
C ARG A 327 11.25 -5.71 14.42
N THR A 328 10.62 -6.56 13.60
CA THR A 328 9.35 -6.28 12.94
C THR A 328 8.22 -6.10 13.96
N ARG A 329 8.19 -6.94 15.00
CA ARG A 329 7.21 -6.77 16.10
C ARG A 329 7.39 -5.43 16.82
N ALA A 330 8.63 -5.03 17.10
CA ALA A 330 8.89 -3.73 17.73
C ALA A 330 8.50 -2.57 16.80
N ALA A 331 8.73 -2.68 15.50
CA ALA A 331 8.32 -1.70 14.51
C ALA A 331 6.78 -1.58 14.41
N LEU A 332 6.05 -2.70 14.36
CA LEU A 332 4.59 -2.73 14.39
C LEU A 332 4.02 -2.01 15.61
N TYR A 333 4.54 -2.29 16.79
CA TYR A 333 4.07 -1.62 18.02
C TYR A 333 4.36 -0.12 18.02
N ARG A 334 5.49 0.32 17.45
CA ARG A 334 5.78 1.76 17.29
C ARG A 334 4.81 2.42 16.32
N SER A 335 4.67 1.87 15.11
CA SER A 335 3.76 2.42 14.09
C SER A 335 2.30 2.43 14.55
N PHE A 336 1.90 1.41 15.28
CA PHE A 336 0.59 1.38 15.93
C PHE A 336 0.45 2.50 17.00
N ALA A 337 1.48 2.74 17.80
CA ALA A 337 1.46 3.81 18.80
C ALA A 337 1.38 5.20 18.14
N ASP A 338 2.11 5.41 17.05
CA ASP A 338 2.11 6.65 16.28
C ASP A 338 0.71 6.92 15.69
N LEU A 339 0.06 5.89 15.13
CA LEU A 339 -1.30 5.99 14.59
C LEU A 339 -2.36 6.32 15.67
N VAL A 340 -2.15 5.88 16.91
CA VAL A 340 -3.06 6.20 18.03
C VAL A 340 -2.95 7.64 18.47
N VAL A 341 -1.77 8.25 18.31
CA VAL A 341 -1.48 9.63 18.77
C VAL A 341 -1.81 10.66 17.68
N SER A 342 -1.73 10.29 16.39
CA SER A 342 -2.11 11.14 15.25
C SER A 342 -3.63 11.32 15.14
#